data_9f6b5d309b96cff41eb8ed2617d5d402
#
_entry.id   9f6b5d309b96cff41eb8ed2617d5d402
#
_cell.length_a   1.000
_cell.length_b   1.000
_cell.length_c   1.000
_cell.angle_alpha   90.00
_cell.angle_beta   90.00
_cell.angle_gamma   90.00
#
_symmetry.space_group_name_H-M   'P 1'
#
loop_
_entity.id
_entity.type
_entity.pdbx_description
1 polymer ?
#
loop_
_entity_poly.entity_id
_entity_poly.type
_entity_poly.pdbx_seq_one_letter_code
_entity_poly.pdbx_strand_id
1 'polypeptide(L)'
;MALRATALAVVLALSGTGAVQAQSLEQALARAYGANPTLNAQRAEVRAVDEQVPQALSAYRPRISASADIGVQRTQQVTPASTQSFLGQTIPVPSQKTTDTQYPRGVGITADQTIFNGFQRRNQLRTAESNVLGARENLRNSEQNVLFDAAQAYMDVLRDYAILDVRRNNVDVLKEELRAARERFQVGEVTRTDTSQAEAAVEGANTAVSEAESTLNTSRATYRQVVGEEIGRPRAAKSVDRLLPKGLPQAINLGQAQHPAILAAFHGVDAANLQIRVFEGQLYPQIGVEAAFQRRYDDSSSVSRVTAGSLVARMTIPIYQGGSISSQVRQAKETAGQRRLEADIARDQVRQAVVSAWGQVQAATAQISSAQAQIQASQTALNGVREEAKVGQRTTLDVLNAQQAVLDARVTLIRAQRDRMVAAYALLSATGWLTADRLGLKVVGYDPNTHYDQVRDKWFGLRTPDGR
;
A
#
# COMPACT_ATOMS: atom_id res chain seq x y z
N MET A 1 -51.05 -26.55 -33.02
CA MET A 1 -51.62 -25.20 -32.81
C MET A 1 -51.50 -24.85 -31.34
N ALA A 2 -50.58 -24.03 -31.00
CA ALA A 2 -50.54 -23.34 -29.69
C ALA A 2 -49.57 -22.16 -29.84
N LEU A 3 -50.09 -20.96 -29.86
CA LEU A 3 -49.40 -19.68 -29.91
C LEU A 3 -48.61 -19.47 -28.60
N ARG A 4 -47.32 -19.17 -28.70
CA ARG A 4 -46.52 -18.61 -27.61
C ARG A 4 -46.47 -17.11 -27.77
N ALA A 5 -47.13 -16.39 -26.86
CA ALA A 5 -47.04 -14.96 -26.71
C ALA A 5 -45.69 -14.60 -26.05
N THR A 6 -44.82 -13.86 -26.76
CA THR A 6 -43.61 -13.26 -26.23
C THR A 6 -43.95 -11.93 -25.54
N ALA A 7 -43.84 -11.89 -24.22
CA ALA A 7 -43.95 -10.67 -23.44
C ALA A 7 -42.62 -9.89 -23.53
N LEU A 8 -42.67 -8.73 -24.18
CA LEU A 8 -41.59 -7.75 -24.29
C LEU A 8 -41.53 -6.96 -22.97
N ALA A 9 -40.60 -7.27 -22.07
CA ALA A 9 -40.34 -6.49 -20.87
C ALA A 9 -39.52 -5.26 -21.24
N VAL A 10 -40.16 -4.11 -21.26
CA VAL A 10 -39.51 -2.78 -21.36
C VAL A 10 -38.86 -2.48 -20.02
N VAL A 11 -37.53 -2.60 -19.95
CA VAL A 11 -36.75 -2.10 -18.83
C VAL A 11 -36.65 -0.59 -18.96
N LEU A 12 -37.50 0.14 -18.22
CA LEU A 12 -37.30 1.57 -17.98
C LEU A 12 -36.02 1.76 -17.16
N ALA A 13 -34.96 2.16 -17.82
CA ALA A 13 -33.77 2.71 -17.14
C ALA A 13 -34.19 4.04 -16.49
N LEU A 14 -34.52 4.03 -15.20
CA LEU A 14 -34.54 5.23 -14.38
C LEU A 14 -33.10 5.77 -14.35
N SER A 15 -32.79 6.69 -15.26
CA SER A 15 -31.70 7.64 -15.10
C SER A 15 -32.05 8.54 -13.90
N GLY A 16 -31.74 8.04 -12.70
CA GLY A 16 -31.74 8.86 -11.49
C GLY A 16 -30.76 9.99 -11.68
N THR A 17 -31.26 11.20 -11.93
CA THR A 17 -30.53 12.43 -11.68
C THR A 17 -30.19 12.40 -10.20
N GLY A 18 -29.01 11.87 -9.87
CA GLY A 18 -28.49 11.87 -8.51
C GLY A 18 -28.41 13.32 -8.07
N ALA A 19 -29.33 13.71 -7.19
CA ALA A 19 -29.18 14.94 -6.44
C ALA A 19 -27.77 14.89 -5.84
N VAL A 20 -26.92 15.84 -6.22
CA VAL A 20 -25.54 15.98 -5.70
C VAL A 20 -25.70 16.22 -4.19
N GLN A 21 -25.79 15.12 -3.44
CA GLN A 21 -25.82 15.21 -1.98
C GLN A 21 -24.50 15.76 -1.51
N ALA A 22 -24.58 16.82 -0.70
CA ALA A 22 -23.38 17.38 -0.09
C ALA A 22 -22.70 16.29 0.76
N GLN A 23 -21.53 15.83 0.28
CA GLN A 23 -20.77 14.75 0.91
C GLN A 23 -20.11 15.22 2.20
N SER A 24 -20.12 14.36 3.21
CA SER A 24 -19.37 14.59 4.46
C SER A 24 -17.98 13.97 4.37
N LEU A 25 -17.05 14.44 5.22
CA LEU A 25 -15.70 13.88 5.32
C LEU A 25 -15.75 12.38 5.68
N GLU A 26 -16.65 11.98 6.60
CA GLU A 26 -16.79 10.57 7.00
C GLU A 26 -17.24 9.69 5.82
N GLN A 27 -18.10 10.19 4.94
CA GLN A 27 -18.51 9.48 3.73
C GLN A 27 -17.35 9.35 2.73
N ALA A 28 -16.56 10.42 2.56
CA ALA A 28 -15.37 10.40 1.71
C ALA A 28 -14.33 9.38 2.20
N LEU A 29 -14.05 9.36 3.52
CA LEU A 29 -13.13 8.40 4.14
C LEU A 29 -13.64 6.95 4.01
N ALA A 30 -14.94 6.74 4.24
CA ALA A 30 -15.56 5.42 4.07
C ALA A 30 -15.45 4.92 2.61
N ARG A 31 -15.64 5.82 1.65
CA ARG A 31 -15.51 5.50 0.23
C ARG A 31 -14.06 5.18 -0.15
N ALA A 32 -13.11 6.00 0.30
CA ALA A 32 -11.68 5.76 0.09
C ALA A 32 -11.26 4.40 0.67
N TYR A 33 -11.68 4.07 1.89
CA TYR A 33 -11.40 2.78 2.52
C TYR A 33 -11.91 1.59 1.70
N GLY A 34 -13.11 1.71 1.10
CA GLY A 34 -13.73 0.62 0.32
C GLY A 34 -13.20 0.52 -1.11
N ALA A 35 -12.99 1.64 -1.79
CA ALA A 35 -12.81 1.69 -3.24
C ALA A 35 -11.39 2.06 -3.69
N ASN A 36 -10.51 2.57 -2.80
CA ASN A 36 -9.18 3.01 -3.21
C ASN A 36 -8.34 1.87 -3.77
N PRO A 37 -7.80 1.99 -5.01
CA PRO A 37 -7.03 0.93 -5.66
C PRO A 37 -5.74 0.56 -4.92
N THR A 38 -5.05 1.54 -4.30
CA THR A 38 -3.81 1.31 -3.55
C THR A 38 -4.06 0.41 -2.34
N LEU A 39 -5.12 0.69 -1.56
CA LEU A 39 -5.49 -0.14 -0.41
C LEU A 39 -5.94 -1.54 -0.84
N ASN A 40 -6.69 -1.64 -1.94
CA ASN A 40 -7.12 -2.93 -2.47
C ASN A 40 -5.96 -3.75 -3.04
N ALA A 41 -4.95 -3.10 -3.65
CA ALA A 41 -3.71 -3.76 -4.07
C ALA A 41 -2.95 -4.32 -2.86
N GLN A 42 -2.85 -3.54 -1.77
CA GLN A 42 -2.18 -3.98 -0.55
C GLN A 42 -2.93 -5.14 0.13
N ARG A 43 -4.28 -5.15 0.11
CA ARG A 43 -5.09 -6.30 0.55
C ARG A 43 -4.80 -7.55 -0.30
N ALA A 44 -4.62 -7.38 -1.61
CA ALA A 44 -4.26 -8.49 -2.49
C ALA A 44 -2.83 -9.00 -2.20
N GLU A 45 -1.89 -8.12 -1.88
CA GLU A 45 -0.54 -8.49 -1.46
C GLU A 45 -0.54 -9.30 -0.16
N VAL A 46 -1.31 -8.90 0.86
CA VAL A 46 -1.47 -9.71 2.08
C VAL A 46 -1.96 -11.12 1.72
N ARG A 47 -2.96 -11.26 0.86
CA ARG A 47 -3.43 -12.58 0.41
C ARG A 47 -2.36 -13.39 -0.33
N ALA A 48 -1.50 -12.72 -1.11
CA ALA A 48 -0.38 -13.39 -1.77
C ALA A 48 0.69 -13.85 -0.77
N VAL A 49 0.96 -13.05 0.29
CA VAL A 49 1.89 -13.42 1.35
C VAL A 49 1.33 -14.54 2.24
N ASP A 50 0.01 -14.59 2.47
CA ASP A 50 -0.65 -15.69 3.19
C ASP A 50 -0.34 -17.05 2.55
N GLU A 51 -0.21 -17.12 1.22
CA GLU A 51 0.13 -18.36 0.49
C GLU A 51 1.56 -18.87 0.76
N GLN A 52 2.44 -18.05 1.34
CA GLN A 52 3.76 -18.53 1.77
C GLN A 52 3.66 -19.58 2.90
N VAL A 53 2.60 -19.53 3.70
CA VAL A 53 2.39 -20.47 4.82
C VAL A 53 2.05 -21.88 4.32
N PRO A 54 1.04 -22.12 3.45
CA PRO A 54 0.83 -23.44 2.86
C PRO A 54 2.01 -23.92 2.01
N GLN A 55 2.76 -23.01 1.35
CA GLN A 55 4.02 -23.36 0.66
C GLN A 55 5.07 -23.88 1.66
N ALA A 56 5.24 -23.24 2.80
CA ALA A 56 6.15 -23.72 3.86
C ALA A 56 5.66 -25.04 4.48
N LEU A 57 4.34 -25.19 4.68
CA LEU A 57 3.72 -26.42 5.16
C LEU A 57 3.86 -27.59 4.16
N SER A 58 3.93 -27.30 2.87
CA SER A 58 4.12 -28.34 1.83
C SER A 58 5.42 -29.14 2.03
N ALA A 59 6.44 -28.55 2.66
CA ALA A 59 7.67 -29.26 3.02
C ALA A 59 7.49 -30.39 4.04
N TYR A 60 6.36 -30.44 4.76
CA TYR A 60 6.00 -31.52 5.67
C TYR A 60 5.24 -32.64 4.99
N ARG A 61 4.84 -32.47 3.73
CA ARG A 61 4.03 -33.40 2.96
C ARG A 61 4.89 -34.22 2.02
N PRO A 62 4.53 -35.46 1.67
CA PRO A 62 5.23 -36.26 0.69
C PRO A 62 5.13 -35.60 -0.70
N ARG A 63 6.23 -35.64 -1.46
CA ARG A 63 6.25 -35.26 -2.87
C ARG A 63 6.14 -36.53 -3.70
N ILE A 64 5.14 -36.60 -4.55
CA ILE A 64 4.88 -37.75 -5.43
C ILE A 64 5.08 -37.26 -6.87
N SER A 65 5.96 -37.92 -7.61
CA SER A 65 6.20 -37.66 -9.01
C SER A 65 6.08 -38.93 -9.85
N ALA A 66 5.55 -38.79 -11.05
CA ALA A 66 5.54 -39.86 -12.05
C ALA A 66 6.45 -39.43 -13.21
N SER A 67 7.23 -40.36 -13.72
CA SER A 67 8.12 -40.18 -14.86
C SER A 67 7.85 -41.23 -15.93
N ALA A 68 8.01 -40.85 -17.19
CA ALA A 68 8.01 -41.76 -18.32
C ALA A 68 9.15 -41.35 -19.24
N ASP A 69 9.91 -42.30 -19.73
CA ASP A 69 11.01 -42.10 -20.63
C ASP A 69 10.95 -43.09 -21.82
N ILE A 70 11.39 -42.65 -22.98
CA ILE A 70 11.63 -43.42 -24.17
C ILE A 70 12.86 -42.88 -24.87
N GLY A 71 13.73 -43.78 -25.30
CA GLY A 71 14.98 -43.36 -25.93
C GLY A 71 15.56 -44.40 -26.92
N VAL A 72 16.61 -44.03 -27.59
CA VAL A 72 17.49 -44.94 -28.30
C VAL A 72 18.91 -44.79 -27.73
N GLN A 73 19.51 -45.88 -27.35
CA GLN A 73 20.86 -45.93 -26.80
C GLN A 73 21.71 -46.86 -27.66
N ARG A 74 22.81 -46.35 -28.19
CA ARG A 74 23.81 -47.15 -28.90
C ARG A 74 25.07 -47.20 -28.04
N THR A 75 25.38 -48.38 -27.55
CA THR A 75 26.57 -48.66 -26.73
C THR A 75 27.58 -49.44 -27.57
N GLN A 76 28.79 -48.92 -27.67
CA GLN A 76 29.92 -49.67 -28.25
C GLN A 76 30.88 -50.00 -27.12
N GLN A 77 31.01 -51.28 -26.83
CA GLN A 77 31.93 -51.78 -25.83
C GLN A 77 33.12 -52.44 -26.53
N VAL A 78 34.30 -52.03 -26.15
CA VAL A 78 35.55 -52.64 -26.61
C VAL A 78 36.18 -53.34 -25.41
N THR A 79 36.20 -54.66 -25.44
CA THR A 79 36.89 -55.46 -24.43
C THR A 79 38.33 -55.68 -24.92
N PRO A 80 39.36 -55.20 -24.22
CA PRO A 80 40.73 -55.40 -24.65
C PRO A 80 41.11 -56.88 -24.66
N ALA A 81 42.09 -57.21 -25.46
CA ALA A 81 42.65 -58.58 -25.47
C ALA A 81 43.14 -58.96 -24.06
N SER A 82 42.77 -60.13 -23.62
CA SER A 82 43.14 -60.64 -22.29
C SER A 82 43.60 -62.11 -22.40
N THR A 83 44.19 -62.62 -21.36
CA THR A 83 44.53 -64.03 -21.26
C THR A 83 43.69 -64.68 -20.17
N GLN A 84 43.04 -65.78 -20.50
CA GLN A 84 42.24 -66.53 -19.52
C GLN A 84 42.94 -67.87 -19.26
N SER A 85 43.16 -68.22 -17.99
CA SER A 85 43.75 -69.50 -17.62
C SER A 85 42.63 -70.51 -17.39
N PHE A 86 42.65 -71.61 -18.16
CA PHE A 86 41.71 -72.70 -18.00
C PHE A 86 42.50 -74.00 -17.93
N LEU A 87 42.35 -74.78 -16.85
CA LEU A 87 43.05 -76.06 -16.61
C LEU A 87 44.59 -75.96 -16.74
N GLY A 88 45.19 -74.82 -16.29
CA GLY A 88 46.62 -74.59 -16.35
C GLY A 88 47.17 -74.13 -17.72
N GLN A 89 46.31 -74.01 -18.73
CA GLN A 89 46.68 -73.47 -20.03
C GLN A 89 46.26 -72.00 -20.18
N THR A 90 47.12 -71.11 -20.65
CA THR A 90 46.83 -69.72 -20.91
C THR A 90 46.28 -69.58 -22.35
N ILE A 91 44.99 -69.26 -22.43
CA ILE A 91 44.32 -69.08 -23.72
C ILE A 91 44.21 -67.56 -23.98
N PRO A 92 44.76 -67.05 -25.11
CA PRO A 92 44.59 -65.68 -25.45
C PRO A 92 43.13 -65.39 -25.91
N VAL A 93 42.49 -64.44 -25.31
CA VAL A 93 41.19 -63.91 -25.73
C VAL A 93 41.43 -62.66 -26.54
N PRO A 94 41.09 -62.61 -27.85
CA PRO A 94 41.31 -61.46 -28.69
C PRO A 94 40.42 -60.29 -28.23
N SER A 95 40.81 -59.05 -28.57
CA SER A 95 39.96 -57.87 -28.33
C SER A 95 38.63 -58.02 -29.07
N GLN A 96 37.56 -57.80 -28.38
CA GLN A 96 36.20 -57.89 -28.92
C GLN A 96 35.55 -56.51 -28.91
N LYS A 97 34.99 -56.09 -30.05
CA LYS A 97 34.18 -54.90 -30.18
C LYS A 97 32.74 -55.30 -30.40
N THR A 98 31.91 -55.01 -29.41
CA THR A 98 30.47 -55.26 -29.48
C THR A 98 29.75 -53.91 -29.60
N THR A 99 28.86 -53.80 -30.57
CA THR A 99 27.97 -52.64 -30.74
C THR A 99 26.54 -53.12 -30.53
N ASP A 100 25.87 -52.52 -29.60
CA ASP A 100 24.50 -52.82 -29.25
C ASP A 100 23.62 -51.57 -29.36
N THR A 101 22.43 -51.69 -29.92
CA THR A 101 21.46 -50.61 -30.04
C THR A 101 20.19 -51.05 -29.30
N GLN A 102 19.82 -50.31 -28.32
CA GLN A 102 18.67 -50.56 -27.43
C GLN A 102 17.63 -49.43 -27.54
N TYR A 103 16.40 -49.76 -27.24
CA TYR A 103 15.27 -48.81 -27.21
C TYR A 103 14.65 -48.78 -25.81
N PRO A 104 15.39 -48.24 -24.82
CA PRO A 104 14.90 -48.20 -23.44
C PRO A 104 13.63 -47.34 -23.36
N ARG A 105 12.67 -47.87 -22.67
CA ARG A 105 11.41 -47.20 -22.33
C ARG A 105 10.97 -47.56 -20.94
N GLY A 106 10.48 -46.62 -20.19
CA GLY A 106 10.12 -46.86 -18.80
C GLY A 106 9.03 -45.94 -18.27
N VAL A 107 8.41 -46.42 -17.19
CA VAL A 107 7.54 -45.62 -16.36
C VAL A 107 7.96 -45.83 -14.89
N GLY A 108 7.88 -44.72 -14.12
CA GLY A 108 8.23 -44.75 -12.70
C GLY A 108 7.34 -43.85 -11.88
N ILE A 109 7.17 -44.19 -10.62
CA ILE A 109 6.56 -43.32 -9.59
C ILE A 109 7.53 -43.25 -8.42
N THR A 110 7.83 -42.06 -7.95
CA THR A 110 8.63 -41.81 -6.75
C THR A 110 7.86 -41.01 -5.75
N ALA A 111 8.00 -41.35 -4.48
CA ALA A 111 7.44 -40.63 -3.35
C ALA A 111 8.56 -40.29 -2.36
N ASP A 112 8.84 -39.03 -2.17
CA ASP A 112 9.90 -38.53 -1.30
C ASP A 112 9.30 -37.84 -0.08
N GLN A 113 9.73 -38.24 1.11
CA GLN A 113 9.34 -37.63 2.37
C GLN A 113 10.57 -37.29 3.20
N THR A 114 10.79 -36.04 3.46
CA THR A 114 11.78 -35.62 4.45
C THR A 114 11.23 -35.87 5.85
N ILE A 115 11.92 -36.64 6.67
CA ILE A 115 11.55 -36.91 8.08
C ILE A 115 12.17 -35.83 8.99
N PHE A 116 13.46 -35.59 8.84
CA PHE A 116 14.19 -34.61 9.62
C PHE A 116 15.18 -33.84 8.75
N ASN A 117 15.26 -32.51 8.95
CA ASN A 117 16.18 -31.63 8.20
C ASN A 117 16.79 -30.54 9.11
N GLY A 118 17.16 -30.87 10.34
CA GLY A 118 17.77 -29.91 11.24
C GLY A 118 16.84 -28.73 11.62
N PHE A 119 15.54 -28.99 11.77
CA PHE A 119 14.53 -27.97 12.10
C PHE A 119 14.34 -26.86 11.05
N GLN A 120 14.94 -26.97 9.86
CA GLN A 120 14.80 -25.96 8.81
C GLN A 120 13.33 -25.70 8.45
N ARG A 121 12.53 -26.76 8.22
CA ARG A 121 11.10 -26.65 7.88
C ARG A 121 10.31 -25.88 8.93
N ARG A 122 10.57 -26.17 10.21
CA ARG A 122 9.91 -25.47 11.33
C ARG A 122 10.24 -23.98 11.33
N ASN A 123 11.51 -23.64 11.12
CA ASN A 123 11.94 -22.25 11.13
C ASN A 123 11.49 -21.52 9.85
N GLN A 124 11.45 -22.20 8.68
CA GLN A 124 10.88 -21.66 7.44
C GLN A 124 9.38 -21.35 7.59
N LEU A 125 8.61 -22.26 8.21
CA LEU A 125 7.20 -21.99 8.50
C LEU A 125 7.02 -20.76 9.39
N ARG A 126 7.78 -20.67 10.48
CA ARG A 126 7.76 -19.49 11.37
C ARG A 126 8.18 -18.21 10.66
N THR A 127 9.14 -18.31 9.73
CA THR A 127 9.55 -17.16 8.91
C THR A 127 8.39 -16.70 8.02
N ALA A 128 7.66 -17.64 7.38
CA ALA A 128 6.48 -17.31 6.59
C ALA A 128 5.37 -16.69 7.46
N GLU A 129 5.11 -17.22 8.66
CA GLU A 129 4.16 -16.63 9.62
C GLU A 129 4.57 -15.20 10.04
N SER A 130 5.85 -14.95 10.31
CA SER A 130 6.36 -13.60 10.61
C SER A 130 6.21 -12.64 9.42
N ASN A 131 6.42 -13.12 8.19
CA ASN A 131 6.20 -12.33 6.98
C ASN A 131 4.71 -11.95 6.82
N VAL A 132 3.79 -12.88 7.09
CA VAL A 132 2.34 -12.60 7.09
C VAL A 132 1.99 -11.51 8.09
N LEU A 133 2.50 -11.59 9.32
CA LEU A 133 2.27 -10.55 10.34
C LEU A 133 2.85 -9.19 9.90
N GLY A 134 4.05 -9.18 9.32
CA GLY A 134 4.65 -7.97 8.76
C GLY A 134 3.82 -7.36 7.62
N ALA A 135 3.30 -8.21 6.71
CA ALA A 135 2.43 -7.76 5.61
C ALA A 135 1.11 -7.17 6.11
N ARG A 136 0.54 -7.72 7.19
CA ARG A 136 -0.68 -7.18 7.83
C ARG A 136 -0.43 -5.80 8.45
N GLU A 137 0.72 -5.60 9.09
CA GLU A 137 1.08 -4.28 9.62
C GLU A 137 1.36 -3.26 8.50
N ASN A 138 1.94 -3.69 7.38
CA ASN A 138 2.09 -2.87 6.18
C ASN A 138 0.72 -2.48 5.58
N LEU A 139 -0.26 -3.39 5.59
CA LEU A 139 -1.63 -3.06 5.20
C LEU A 139 -2.25 -2.00 6.12
N ARG A 140 -2.07 -2.10 7.45
CA ARG A 140 -2.54 -1.09 8.40
C ARG A 140 -1.87 0.27 8.16
N ASN A 141 -0.57 0.27 7.83
CA ASN A 141 0.14 1.50 7.45
C ASN A 141 -0.43 2.11 6.16
N SER A 142 -0.72 1.28 5.15
CA SER A 142 -1.35 1.73 3.90
C SER A 142 -2.77 2.25 4.12
N GLU A 143 -3.54 1.65 5.03
CA GLU A 143 -4.85 2.17 5.44
C GLU A 143 -4.74 3.59 6.00
N GLN A 144 -3.78 3.82 6.91
CA GLN A 144 -3.56 5.15 7.48
C GLN A 144 -3.18 6.17 6.42
N ASN A 145 -2.30 5.83 5.49
CA ASN A 145 -1.89 6.72 4.42
C ASN A 145 -3.08 7.08 3.51
N VAL A 146 -3.87 6.10 3.09
CA VAL A 146 -5.05 6.33 2.24
C VAL A 146 -6.11 7.17 2.95
N LEU A 147 -6.36 6.92 4.25
CA LEU A 147 -7.29 7.73 5.03
C LEU A 147 -6.77 9.16 5.23
N PHE A 148 -5.47 9.34 5.43
CA PHE A 148 -4.85 10.66 5.52
C PHE A 148 -4.95 11.42 4.19
N ASP A 149 -4.59 10.80 3.08
CA ASP A 149 -4.66 11.39 1.75
C ASP A 149 -6.10 11.78 1.38
N ALA A 150 -7.08 10.94 1.74
CA ALA A 150 -8.49 11.23 1.52
C ALA A 150 -8.98 12.41 2.40
N ALA A 151 -8.55 12.48 3.66
CA ALA A 151 -8.86 13.61 4.53
C ALA A 151 -8.24 14.91 3.99
N GLN A 152 -6.97 14.84 3.56
CA GLN A 152 -6.28 15.99 2.98
C GLN A 152 -6.96 16.46 1.69
N ALA A 153 -7.25 15.55 0.75
CA ALA A 153 -7.91 15.88 -0.51
C ALA A 153 -9.30 16.51 -0.29
N TYR A 154 -10.07 15.98 0.67
CA TYR A 154 -11.36 16.56 1.05
C TYR A 154 -11.23 17.98 1.60
N MET A 155 -10.27 18.20 2.51
CA MET A 155 -10.04 19.50 3.13
C MET A 155 -9.49 20.52 2.13
N ASP A 156 -8.74 20.09 1.12
CA ASP A 156 -8.28 20.95 0.03
C ASP A 156 -9.44 21.43 -0.83
N VAL A 157 -10.37 20.55 -1.21
CA VAL A 157 -11.58 20.95 -1.95
C VAL A 157 -12.43 21.91 -1.11
N LEU A 158 -12.58 21.64 0.19
CA LEU A 158 -13.36 22.52 1.09
C LEU A 158 -12.73 23.90 1.19
N ARG A 159 -11.41 24.00 1.34
CA ARG A 159 -10.63 25.25 1.33
C ARG A 159 -10.84 26.02 0.03
N ASP A 160 -10.62 25.35 -1.11
CA ASP A 160 -10.62 26.02 -2.41
C ASP A 160 -12.02 26.48 -2.80
N TYR A 161 -13.04 25.70 -2.39
CA TYR A 161 -14.42 26.13 -2.52
C TYR A 161 -14.72 27.39 -1.71
N ALA A 162 -14.26 27.44 -0.45
CA ALA A 162 -14.43 28.61 0.40
C ALA A 162 -13.66 29.85 -0.11
N ILE A 163 -12.44 29.66 -0.63
CA ILE A 163 -11.64 30.74 -1.23
C ILE A 163 -12.32 31.27 -2.50
N LEU A 164 -12.85 30.40 -3.36
CA LEU A 164 -13.57 30.82 -4.56
C LEU A 164 -14.81 31.66 -4.19
N ASP A 165 -15.57 31.25 -3.18
CA ASP A 165 -16.74 31.97 -2.70
C ASP A 165 -16.36 33.38 -2.20
N VAL A 166 -15.32 33.49 -1.39
CA VAL A 166 -14.78 34.79 -0.91
C VAL A 166 -14.30 35.67 -2.06
N ARG A 167 -13.62 35.10 -3.06
CA ARG A 167 -13.14 35.87 -4.23
C ARG A 167 -14.28 36.36 -5.13
N ARG A 168 -15.32 35.53 -5.34
CA ARG A 168 -16.52 35.96 -6.09
C ARG A 168 -17.23 37.12 -5.39
N ASN A 169 -17.44 37.00 -4.08
CA ASN A 169 -18.01 38.07 -3.28
C ASN A 169 -17.18 39.37 -3.38
N ASN A 170 -15.83 39.24 -3.45
CA ASN A 170 -14.96 40.41 -3.61
C ASN A 170 -15.15 41.09 -4.97
N VAL A 171 -15.33 40.32 -6.04
CA VAL A 171 -15.64 40.90 -7.39
C VAL A 171 -16.94 41.71 -7.32
N ASP A 172 -17.96 41.21 -6.64
CA ASP A 172 -19.24 41.95 -6.53
C ASP A 172 -19.07 43.26 -5.76
N VAL A 173 -18.32 43.20 -4.65
CA VAL A 173 -18.03 44.43 -3.88
C VAL A 173 -17.22 45.44 -4.70
N LEU A 174 -16.19 45.02 -5.46
CA LEU A 174 -15.38 45.90 -6.29
C LEU A 174 -16.17 46.45 -7.47
N LYS A 175 -17.13 45.75 -8.03
CA LYS A 175 -18.07 46.26 -9.03
C LYS A 175 -18.94 47.40 -8.47
N GLU A 176 -19.40 47.28 -7.24
CA GLU A 176 -20.15 48.33 -6.57
C GLU A 176 -19.27 49.56 -6.29
N GLU A 177 -18.01 49.38 -5.85
CA GLU A 177 -17.05 50.49 -5.67
C GLU A 177 -16.73 51.18 -7.01
N LEU A 178 -16.58 50.42 -8.10
CA LEU A 178 -16.39 51.00 -9.44
C LEU A 178 -17.61 51.80 -9.88
N ARG A 179 -18.83 51.31 -9.63
CA ARG A 179 -20.05 52.06 -9.93
C ARG A 179 -20.09 53.40 -9.17
N ALA A 180 -19.84 53.34 -7.87
CA ALA A 180 -19.79 54.53 -7.02
C ALA A 180 -18.70 55.53 -7.48
N ALA A 181 -17.51 55.04 -7.87
CA ALA A 181 -16.45 55.89 -8.40
C ALA A 181 -16.84 56.58 -9.73
N ARG A 182 -17.53 55.86 -10.62
CA ARG A 182 -18.04 56.42 -11.89
C ARG A 182 -19.10 57.50 -11.66
N GLU A 183 -20.05 57.28 -10.72
CA GLU A 183 -21.06 58.27 -10.35
C GLU A 183 -20.43 59.55 -9.77
N ARG A 184 -19.45 59.41 -8.85
CA ARG A 184 -18.70 60.57 -8.30
C ARG A 184 -17.86 61.31 -9.35
N PHE A 185 -17.32 60.59 -10.33
CA PHE A 185 -16.60 61.23 -11.44
C PHE A 185 -17.51 62.06 -12.31
N GLN A 186 -18.75 61.64 -12.57
CA GLN A 186 -19.72 62.40 -13.33
C GLN A 186 -20.09 63.77 -12.66
N VAL A 187 -20.06 63.83 -11.34
CA VAL A 187 -20.31 65.05 -10.57
C VAL A 187 -19.02 65.81 -10.21
N GLY A 188 -17.85 65.34 -10.67
CA GLY A 188 -16.57 65.97 -10.48
C GLY A 188 -15.89 65.82 -9.12
N GLU A 189 -16.35 64.87 -8.29
CA GLU A 189 -15.79 64.63 -6.95
C GLU A 189 -14.49 63.83 -6.96
N VAL A 190 -14.27 62.99 -7.98
CA VAL A 190 -13.08 62.12 -8.11
C VAL A 190 -12.47 62.27 -9.49
N THR A 191 -11.22 61.85 -9.66
CA THR A 191 -10.46 61.95 -10.94
C THR A 191 -10.71 60.73 -11.84
N ARG A 192 -10.35 60.84 -13.12
CA ARG A 192 -10.32 59.72 -14.06
C ARG A 192 -9.36 58.62 -13.60
N THR A 193 -8.29 58.99 -12.90
CA THR A 193 -7.34 58.04 -12.31
C THR A 193 -8.02 57.11 -11.31
N ASP A 194 -8.90 57.66 -10.45
CA ASP A 194 -9.64 56.86 -9.44
C ASP A 194 -10.57 55.83 -10.08
N THR A 195 -11.28 56.22 -11.15
CA THR A 195 -12.14 55.27 -11.90
C THR A 195 -11.33 54.19 -12.59
N SER A 196 -10.17 54.55 -13.17
CA SER A 196 -9.27 53.57 -13.82
C SER A 196 -8.64 52.61 -12.81
N GLN A 197 -8.32 53.06 -11.59
CA GLN A 197 -7.83 52.21 -10.51
C GLN A 197 -8.91 51.21 -10.04
N ALA A 198 -10.16 51.69 -9.88
CA ALA A 198 -11.28 50.79 -9.53
C ALA A 198 -11.56 49.77 -10.64
N GLU A 199 -11.46 50.15 -11.91
CA GLU A 199 -11.61 49.24 -13.06
C GLU A 199 -10.49 48.20 -13.08
N ALA A 200 -9.23 48.60 -12.90
CA ALA A 200 -8.11 47.67 -12.78
C ALA A 200 -8.26 46.68 -11.61
N ALA A 201 -8.81 47.15 -10.46
CA ALA A 201 -9.08 46.28 -9.31
C ALA A 201 -10.14 45.24 -9.62
N VAL A 202 -11.21 45.56 -10.36
CA VAL A 202 -12.23 44.61 -10.80
C VAL A 202 -11.62 43.55 -11.71
N GLU A 203 -10.82 43.94 -12.71
CA GLU A 203 -10.20 43.00 -13.65
C GLU A 203 -9.15 42.11 -12.94
N GLY A 204 -8.39 42.65 -11.99
CA GLY A 204 -7.51 41.86 -11.13
C GLY A 204 -8.27 40.85 -10.30
N ALA A 205 -9.44 41.21 -9.77
CA ALA A 205 -10.30 40.32 -9.01
C ALA A 205 -10.93 39.22 -9.91
N ASN A 206 -11.31 39.51 -11.13
CA ASN A 206 -11.78 38.53 -12.13
C ASN A 206 -10.69 37.49 -12.45
N THR A 207 -9.44 37.93 -12.62
CA THR A 207 -8.29 37.06 -12.80
C THR A 207 -8.13 36.13 -11.59
N ALA A 208 -8.22 36.66 -10.37
CA ALA A 208 -8.10 35.90 -9.15
C ALA A 208 -9.24 34.88 -8.95
N VAL A 209 -10.45 35.15 -9.47
CA VAL A 209 -11.55 34.17 -9.53
C VAL A 209 -11.21 33.03 -10.48
N SER A 210 -10.70 33.32 -11.67
CA SER A 210 -10.31 32.34 -12.67
C SER A 210 -9.20 31.38 -12.12
N GLU A 211 -8.21 31.94 -11.41
CA GLU A 211 -7.16 31.16 -10.73
C GLU A 211 -7.75 30.26 -9.63
N ALA A 212 -8.70 30.77 -8.84
CA ALA A 212 -9.36 29.98 -7.80
C ALA A 212 -10.21 28.86 -8.39
N GLU A 213 -10.88 29.08 -9.52
CA GLU A 213 -11.62 28.04 -10.25
C GLU A 213 -10.69 26.94 -10.78
N SER A 214 -9.54 27.31 -11.36
CA SER A 214 -8.52 26.37 -11.80
C SER A 214 -7.98 25.52 -10.63
N THR A 215 -7.68 26.17 -9.50
CA THR A 215 -7.20 25.49 -8.29
C THR A 215 -8.25 24.53 -7.75
N LEU A 216 -9.50 24.93 -7.67
CA LEU A 216 -10.61 24.05 -7.22
C LEU A 216 -10.78 22.85 -8.15
N ASN A 217 -10.65 23.03 -9.46
CA ASN A 217 -10.74 21.91 -10.41
C ASN A 217 -9.59 20.92 -10.22
N THR A 218 -8.38 21.41 -9.94
CA THR A 218 -7.22 20.57 -9.60
C THR A 218 -7.47 19.77 -8.32
N SER A 219 -7.96 20.41 -7.26
CA SER A 219 -8.27 19.76 -6.00
C SER A 219 -9.38 18.72 -6.15
N ARG A 220 -10.39 18.97 -6.98
CA ARG A 220 -11.44 18.01 -7.33
C ARG A 220 -10.87 16.80 -8.06
N ALA A 221 -9.95 17.01 -9.00
CA ALA A 221 -9.30 15.91 -9.72
C ALA A 221 -8.47 15.04 -8.76
N THR A 222 -7.71 15.64 -7.83
CA THR A 222 -6.97 14.92 -6.78
C THR A 222 -7.92 14.14 -5.86
N TYR A 223 -9.00 14.77 -5.43
CA TYR A 223 -10.02 14.11 -4.62
C TYR A 223 -10.60 12.88 -5.34
N ARG A 224 -10.96 13.02 -6.61
CA ARG A 224 -11.46 11.91 -7.43
C ARG A 224 -10.44 10.77 -7.56
N GLN A 225 -9.17 11.11 -7.71
CA GLN A 225 -8.10 10.10 -7.76
C GLN A 225 -7.99 9.30 -6.47
N VAL A 226 -8.09 9.95 -5.30
CA VAL A 226 -7.91 9.30 -3.99
C VAL A 226 -9.16 8.59 -3.51
N VAL A 227 -10.34 9.24 -3.66
CA VAL A 227 -11.63 8.74 -3.13
C VAL A 227 -12.39 7.89 -4.14
N GLY A 228 -12.13 8.08 -5.44
CA GLY A 228 -12.75 7.33 -6.54
C GLY A 228 -14.10 7.87 -6.99
N GLU A 229 -14.53 9.05 -6.52
CA GLU A 229 -15.82 9.64 -6.85
C GLU A 229 -15.69 11.17 -6.98
N GLU A 230 -16.54 11.80 -7.79
CA GLU A 230 -16.57 13.24 -7.90
C GLU A 230 -17.25 13.87 -6.68
N ILE A 231 -16.67 14.98 -6.19
CA ILE A 231 -17.23 15.74 -5.10
C ILE A 231 -18.03 16.96 -5.64
N GLY A 232 -19.27 17.08 -5.19
CA GLY A 232 -20.06 18.27 -5.41
C GLY A 232 -19.69 19.41 -4.43
N ARG A 233 -20.66 19.91 -3.68
CA ARG A 233 -20.42 20.85 -2.61
C ARG A 233 -20.04 20.14 -1.31
N PRO A 234 -18.80 20.32 -0.78
CA PRO A 234 -18.40 19.67 0.47
C PRO A 234 -19.14 20.29 1.68
N ARG A 235 -19.42 19.46 2.69
CA ARG A 235 -19.90 19.92 4.00
C ARG A 235 -18.73 20.28 4.89
N ALA A 236 -18.96 21.18 5.85
CA ALA A 236 -18.00 21.46 6.91
C ALA A 236 -17.61 20.17 7.63
N ALA A 237 -16.30 19.93 7.76
CA ALA A 237 -15.79 18.76 8.44
C ALA A 237 -15.95 18.90 9.96
N LYS A 238 -16.29 17.78 10.64
CA LYS A 238 -16.32 17.75 12.10
C LYS A 238 -14.90 17.65 12.65
N SER A 239 -14.67 18.31 13.78
CA SER A 239 -13.39 18.22 14.48
C SER A 239 -13.14 16.80 15.00
N VAL A 240 -11.89 16.34 14.86
CA VAL A 240 -11.38 15.07 15.42
C VAL A 240 -10.62 15.26 16.73
N ASP A 241 -10.72 16.41 17.36
CA ASP A 241 -9.96 16.78 18.58
C ASP A 241 -10.13 15.79 19.72
N ARG A 242 -11.29 15.12 19.80
CA ARG A 242 -11.57 14.10 20.83
C ARG A 242 -10.69 12.85 20.70
N LEU A 243 -10.15 12.59 19.51
CA LEU A 243 -9.30 11.44 19.21
C LEU A 243 -7.82 11.77 19.42
N LEU A 244 -7.46 13.05 19.54
CA LEU A 244 -6.08 13.47 19.68
C LEU A 244 -5.53 13.16 21.08
N PRO A 245 -4.24 12.79 21.18
CA PRO A 245 -3.55 12.67 22.47
C PRO A 245 -3.57 13.99 23.24
N LYS A 246 -3.62 13.92 24.57
CA LYS A 246 -3.69 15.12 25.43
C LYS A 246 -2.36 15.86 25.58
N GLY A 247 -1.24 15.26 25.20
CA GLY A 247 0.08 15.84 25.32
C GLY A 247 1.13 15.16 24.45
N LEU A 248 2.19 15.88 24.11
CA LEU A 248 3.29 15.38 23.28
C LEU A 248 3.96 14.09 23.83
N PRO A 249 4.25 13.94 25.14
CA PRO A 249 4.83 12.69 25.66
C PRO A 249 3.91 11.48 25.44
N GLN A 250 2.59 11.67 25.62
CA GLN A 250 1.60 10.62 25.37
C GLN A 250 1.57 10.24 23.87
N ALA A 251 1.59 11.24 22.99
CA ALA A 251 1.60 11.02 21.54
C ALA A 251 2.83 10.22 21.11
N ILE A 252 4.02 10.55 21.62
CA ILE A 252 5.28 9.83 21.32
C ILE A 252 5.17 8.37 21.81
N ASN A 253 4.73 8.15 23.04
CA ASN A 253 4.62 6.80 23.60
C ASN A 253 3.64 5.95 22.80
N LEU A 254 2.51 6.51 22.37
CA LEU A 254 1.53 5.83 21.53
C LEU A 254 2.12 5.47 20.16
N GLY A 255 2.76 6.42 19.49
CA GLY A 255 3.41 6.18 18.20
C GLY A 255 4.45 5.08 18.28
N GLN A 256 5.33 5.14 19.28
CA GLN A 256 6.37 4.12 19.44
C GLN A 256 5.85 2.73 19.81
N ALA A 257 4.71 2.64 20.49
CA ALA A 257 4.14 1.36 20.89
C ALA A 257 3.23 0.71 19.85
N GLN A 258 2.53 1.50 19.03
CA GLN A 258 1.41 0.99 18.23
C GLN A 258 1.50 1.31 16.73
N HIS A 259 2.54 2.07 16.30
CA HIS A 259 2.64 2.45 14.89
C HIS A 259 2.93 1.24 14.01
N PRO A 260 2.12 0.98 12.96
CA PRO A 260 2.24 -0.22 12.14
C PRO A 260 3.62 -0.38 11.47
N ALA A 261 4.26 0.72 11.06
CA ALA A 261 5.59 0.66 10.44
C ALA A 261 6.65 0.09 11.39
N ILE A 262 6.57 0.39 12.69
CA ILE A 262 7.48 -0.16 13.71
C ILE A 262 7.21 -1.65 13.92
N LEU A 263 5.92 -2.03 14.04
CA LEU A 263 5.52 -3.42 14.21
C LEU A 263 5.92 -4.28 13.00
N ALA A 264 5.73 -3.77 11.79
CA ALA A 264 6.19 -4.43 10.56
C ALA A 264 7.71 -4.66 10.56
N ALA A 265 8.49 -3.65 10.99
CA ALA A 265 9.94 -3.77 11.09
C ALA A 265 10.35 -4.83 12.11
N PHE A 266 9.67 -4.94 13.27
CA PHE A 266 9.92 -6.00 14.25
C PHE A 266 9.63 -7.41 13.72
N HIS A 267 8.52 -7.59 12.99
CA HIS A 267 8.26 -8.86 12.32
C HIS A 267 9.34 -9.20 11.28
N GLY A 268 9.92 -8.18 10.63
CA GLY A 268 11.10 -8.34 9.77
C GLY A 268 12.34 -8.81 10.53
N VAL A 269 12.57 -8.29 11.74
CA VAL A 269 13.65 -8.75 12.64
C VAL A 269 13.42 -10.20 13.07
N ASP A 270 12.18 -10.57 13.41
CA ASP A 270 11.85 -11.95 13.80
C ASP A 270 12.09 -12.92 12.64
N ALA A 271 11.64 -12.57 11.44
CA ALA A 271 11.88 -13.36 10.23
C ALA A 271 13.39 -13.56 9.97
N ALA A 272 14.20 -12.50 10.10
CA ALA A 272 15.66 -12.57 9.92
C ALA A 272 16.34 -13.44 10.99
N ASN A 273 15.91 -13.35 12.26
CA ASN A 273 16.43 -14.22 13.33
C ASN A 273 16.07 -15.71 13.09
N LEU A 274 14.87 -15.99 12.57
CA LEU A 274 14.48 -17.35 12.18
C LEU A 274 15.28 -17.86 10.98
N GLN A 275 15.61 -16.97 10.04
CA GLN A 275 16.45 -17.32 8.89
C GLN A 275 17.87 -17.74 9.30
N ILE A 276 18.45 -17.19 10.36
CA ILE A 276 19.72 -17.67 10.93
C ILE A 276 19.58 -19.15 11.31
N ARG A 277 18.48 -19.51 12.00
CA ARG A 277 18.22 -20.88 12.43
C ARG A 277 17.96 -21.83 11.25
N VAL A 278 17.41 -21.33 10.14
CA VAL A 278 17.28 -22.10 8.90
C VAL A 278 18.66 -22.49 8.36
N PHE A 279 19.61 -21.56 8.29
CA PHE A 279 20.96 -21.86 7.83
C PHE A 279 21.75 -22.72 8.85
N GLU A 280 21.62 -22.48 10.14
CA GLU A 280 22.19 -23.35 11.18
C GLU A 280 21.65 -24.79 11.07
N GLY A 281 20.39 -24.95 10.67
CA GLY A 281 19.76 -26.23 10.43
C GLY A 281 20.45 -27.10 9.35
N GLN A 282 21.18 -26.48 8.43
CA GLN A 282 21.95 -27.20 7.39
C GLN A 282 23.17 -27.94 7.95
N LEU A 283 23.59 -27.60 9.18
CA LEU A 283 24.70 -28.30 9.87
C LEU A 283 24.24 -29.63 10.54
N TYR A 284 22.95 -29.84 10.67
CA TYR A 284 22.39 -31.03 11.30
C TYR A 284 22.20 -32.17 10.30
N PRO A 285 22.09 -33.42 10.77
CA PRO A 285 21.74 -34.56 9.93
C PRO A 285 20.42 -34.32 9.19
N GLN A 286 20.34 -34.87 7.98
CA GLN A 286 19.10 -34.85 7.17
C GLN A 286 18.65 -36.32 6.99
N ILE A 287 17.39 -36.59 7.28
CA ILE A 287 16.80 -37.92 7.17
C ILE A 287 15.60 -37.83 6.22
N GLY A 288 15.62 -38.60 5.14
CA GLY A 288 14.54 -38.76 4.19
C GLY A 288 14.20 -40.23 3.96
N VAL A 289 12.97 -40.42 3.52
CA VAL A 289 12.49 -41.75 3.05
C VAL A 289 12.03 -41.55 1.62
N GLU A 290 12.52 -42.41 0.75
CA GLU A 290 12.18 -42.49 -0.66
C GLU A 290 11.52 -43.84 -0.95
N ALA A 291 10.32 -43.82 -1.51
CA ALA A 291 9.67 -45.00 -2.08
C ALA A 291 9.64 -44.85 -3.59
N ALA A 292 10.17 -45.83 -4.32
CA ALA A 292 10.19 -45.84 -5.77
C ALA A 292 9.62 -47.12 -6.33
N PHE A 293 8.81 -47.01 -7.37
CA PHE A 293 8.36 -48.10 -8.19
C PHE A 293 8.63 -47.77 -9.63
N GLN A 294 9.34 -48.67 -10.35
CA GLN A 294 9.66 -48.46 -11.75
C GLN A 294 9.47 -49.72 -12.57
N ARG A 295 9.06 -49.56 -13.81
CA ARG A 295 9.00 -50.60 -14.81
C ARG A 295 9.67 -50.15 -16.08
N ARG A 296 10.75 -50.85 -16.43
CA ARG A 296 11.59 -50.57 -17.62
C ARG A 296 11.58 -51.73 -18.59
N TYR A 297 11.64 -51.41 -19.87
CA TYR A 297 11.75 -52.37 -20.98
C TYR A 297 12.97 -52.04 -21.79
N ASP A 298 13.60 -53.11 -22.34
CA ASP A 298 14.77 -53.00 -23.23
C ASP A 298 15.91 -52.15 -22.65
N ASP A 299 16.12 -52.28 -21.32
CA ASP A 299 17.13 -51.52 -20.56
C ASP A 299 18.56 -52.04 -20.79
N SER A 300 18.68 -53.34 -21.22
CA SER A 300 19.92 -53.97 -21.63
C SER A 300 19.67 -55.06 -22.67
N SER A 301 20.70 -55.46 -23.44
CA SER A 301 20.62 -56.51 -24.47
C SER A 301 20.17 -57.86 -23.94
N SER A 302 20.32 -58.12 -22.63
CA SER A 302 19.98 -59.40 -22.00
C SER A 302 18.67 -59.31 -21.19
N VAL A 303 18.04 -58.18 -21.00
CA VAL A 303 16.88 -58.00 -20.15
C VAL A 303 15.77 -57.24 -20.87
N SER A 304 14.70 -57.96 -21.24
CA SER A 304 13.54 -57.39 -21.92
C SER A 304 12.66 -56.56 -21.00
N ARG A 305 12.64 -56.80 -19.68
CA ARG A 305 11.81 -56.07 -18.72
C ARG A 305 12.37 -56.18 -17.29
N VAL A 306 12.43 -55.02 -16.62
CA VAL A 306 12.71 -54.90 -15.20
C VAL A 306 11.50 -54.27 -14.50
N THR A 307 11.06 -54.87 -13.41
CA THR A 307 10.11 -54.27 -12.49
C THR A 307 10.78 -54.21 -11.13
N ALA A 308 10.96 -53.01 -10.58
CA ALA A 308 11.62 -52.80 -9.31
C ALA A 308 10.76 -51.93 -8.39
N GLY A 309 10.68 -52.32 -7.12
CA GLY A 309 10.11 -51.51 -6.04
C GLY A 309 11.17 -51.37 -4.95
N SER A 310 11.35 -50.15 -4.44
CA SER A 310 12.28 -49.86 -3.35
C SER A 310 11.68 -48.93 -2.32
N LEU A 311 12.05 -49.15 -1.06
CA LEU A 311 11.80 -48.23 0.06
C LEU A 311 13.14 -48.02 0.76
N VAL A 312 13.65 -46.80 0.71
CA VAL A 312 14.99 -46.47 1.21
C VAL A 312 14.89 -45.32 2.20
N ALA A 313 15.35 -45.55 3.42
CA ALA A 313 15.62 -44.49 4.37
C ALA A 313 17.09 -44.06 4.23
N ARG A 314 17.29 -42.77 4.00
CA ARG A 314 18.64 -42.21 3.83
C ARG A 314 18.89 -41.14 4.89
N MET A 315 20.04 -41.21 5.55
CA MET A 315 20.54 -40.24 6.47
C MET A 315 21.84 -39.66 5.89
N THR A 316 21.88 -38.34 5.79
CA THR A 316 23.08 -37.58 5.35
C THR A 316 23.54 -36.69 6.46
N ILE A 317 24.77 -36.83 6.91
CA ILE A 317 25.39 -35.97 7.96
C ILE A 317 26.44 -35.14 7.29
N PRO A 318 26.25 -33.79 7.21
CA PRO A 318 27.25 -32.92 6.65
C PRO A 318 28.41 -32.74 7.62
N ILE A 319 29.62 -33.23 7.26
CA ILE A 319 30.81 -33.12 8.10
C ILE A 319 31.58 -31.83 7.80
N TYR A 320 31.83 -31.56 6.53
CA TYR A 320 32.54 -30.36 6.08
C TYR A 320 32.10 -29.96 4.67
N GLN A 321 31.71 -28.67 4.50
CA GLN A 321 31.19 -28.12 3.23
C GLN A 321 32.03 -26.93 2.76
N GLY A 322 33.36 -26.96 2.97
CA GLY A 322 34.26 -25.89 2.53
C GLY A 322 34.00 -24.53 3.20
N GLY A 323 33.31 -24.49 4.35
CA GLY A 323 32.99 -23.25 5.09
C GLY A 323 31.78 -22.48 4.56
N SER A 324 31.09 -22.95 3.51
CA SER A 324 29.97 -22.22 2.86
C SER A 324 28.80 -22.00 3.81
N ILE A 325 28.37 -22.99 4.56
CA ILE A 325 27.25 -22.87 5.52
C ILE A 325 27.60 -21.91 6.66
N SER A 326 28.84 -22.02 7.18
CA SER A 326 29.31 -21.08 8.23
C SER A 326 29.32 -19.62 7.73
N SER A 327 29.65 -19.39 6.45
CA SER A 327 29.57 -18.08 5.82
C SER A 327 28.13 -17.60 5.68
N GLN A 328 27.19 -18.46 5.25
CA GLN A 328 25.76 -18.13 5.18
C GLN A 328 25.16 -17.79 6.54
N VAL A 329 25.56 -18.50 7.61
CA VAL A 329 25.14 -18.18 8.98
C VAL A 329 25.65 -16.81 9.41
N ARG A 330 26.93 -16.48 9.14
CA ARG A 330 27.47 -15.15 9.42
C ARG A 330 26.74 -14.06 8.64
N GLN A 331 26.52 -14.27 7.33
CA GLN A 331 25.75 -13.34 6.50
C GLN A 331 24.34 -13.11 7.05
N ALA A 332 23.64 -14.18 7.45
CA ALA A 332 22.32 -14.06 8.03
C ALA A 332 22.32 -13.29 9.37
N LYS A 333 23.37 -13.43 10.18
CA LYS A 333 23.55 -12.65 11.42
C LYS A 333 23.74 -11.17 11.14
N GLU A 334 24.52 -10.80 10.12
CA GLU A 334 24.68 -9.41 9.70
C GLU A 334 23.37 -8.84 9.15
N THR A 335 22.64 -9.63 8.36
CA THR A 335 21.29 -9.24 7.88
C THR A 335 20.32 -9.02 9.04
N ALA A 336 20.33 -9.87 10.06
CA ALA A 336 19.51 -9.66 11.26
C ALA A 336 19.94 -8.40 12.05
N GLY A 337 21.23 -8.11 12.09
CA GLY A 337 21.78 -6.85 12.62
C GLY A 337 21.26 -5.63 11.85
N GLN A 338 21.30 -5.69 10.51
CA GLN A 338 20.74 -4.66 9.63
C GLN A 338 19.25 -4.43 9.90
N ARG A 339 18.44 -5.49 10.00
CA ARG A 339 16.98 -5.38 10.27
C ARG A 339 16.69 -4.75 11.64
N ARG A 340 17.55 -4.96 12.65
CA ARG A 340 17.42 -4.28 13.96
C ARG A 340 17.63 -2.77 13.83
N LEU A 341 18.66 -2.36 13.09
CA LEU A 341 18.92 -0.94 12.83
C LEU A 341 17.79 -0.30 12.02
N GLU A 342 17.22 -1.02 11.04
CA GLU A 342 16.04 -0.56 10.29
C GLU A 342 14.81 -0.36 11.22
N ALA A 343 14.63 -1.22 12.22
CA ALA A 343 13.57 -1.04 13.21
C ALA A 343 13.82 0.17 14.13
N ASP A 344 15.07 0.46 14.49
CA ASP A 344 15.42 1.65 15.25
C ASP A 344 15.22 2.92 14.41
N ILE A 345 15.59 2.90 13.11
CA ILE A 345 15.29 3.98 12.16
C ILE A 345 13.79 4.24 12.07
N ALA A 346 12.97 3.19 11.96
CA ALA A 346 11.51 3.33 11.93
C ALA A 346 10.96 3.99 13.21
N ARG A 347 11.51 3.66 14.39
CA ARG A 347 11.17 4.30 15.67
C ARG A 347 11.47 5.80 15.67
N ASP A 348 12.67 6.17 15.19
CA ASP A 348 13.07 7.56 15.13
C ASP A 348 12.26 8.36 14.12
N GLN A 349 11.94 7.78 12.97
CA GLN A 349 11.06 8.39 11.98
C GLN A 349 9.65 8.64 12.53
N VAL A 350 9.06 7.66 13.21
CA VAL A 350 7.75 7.82 13.85
C VAL A 350 7.80 8.89 14.94
N ARG A 351 8.84 8.91 15.78
CA ARG A 351 9.02 9.95 16.79
C ARG A 351 9.10 11.34 16.14
N GLN A 352 9.90 11.49 15.09
CA GLN A 352 10.05 12.73 14.34
C GLN A 352 8.70 13.16 13.72
N ALA A 353 7.94 12.24 13.12
CA ALA A 353 6.63 12.51 12.53
C ALA A 353 5.63 12.98 13.59
N VAL A 354 5.60 12.35 14.77
CA VAL A 354 4.72 12.74 15.89
C VAL A 354 5.07 14.14 16.38
N VAL A 355 6.35 14.45 16.58
CA VAL A 355 6.79 15.79 17.06
C VAL A 355 6.44 16.86 16.04
N SER A 356 6.67 16.60 14.75
CA SER A 356 6.35 17.51 13.67
C SER A 356 4.83 17.76 13.57
N ALA A 357 4.03 16.69 13.55
CA ALA A 357 2.57 16.81 13.46
C ALA A 357 1.98 17.52 14.69
N TRP A 358 2.50 17.26 15.89
CA TRP A 358 2.10 17.97 17.11
C TRP A 358 2.39 19.47 17.00
N GLY A 359 3.60 19.86 16.56
CA GLY A 359 3.96 21.26 16.33
C GLY A 359 3.06 21.94 15.31
N GLN A 360 2.72 21.23 14.22
CA GLN A 360 1.80 21.75 13.19
C GLN A 360 0.38 22.00 13.73
N VAL A 361 -0.16 21.11 14.58
CA VAL A 361 -1.46 21.33 15.23
C VAL A 361 -1.45 22.59 16.08
N GLN A 362 -0.38 22.79 16.88
CA GLN A 362 -0.25 23.99 17.72
C GLN A 362 -0.10 25.26 16.90
N ALA A 363 0.79 25.23 15.87
CA ALA A 363 1.01 26.36 15.00
C ALA A 363 -0.27 26.76 14.25
N ALA A 364 -0.98 25.82 13.65
CA ALA A 364 -2.23 26.08 12.94
C ALA A 364 -3.34 26.60 13.89
N THR A 365 -3.38 26.13 15.13
CA THR A 365 -4.32 26.65 16.14
C THR A 365 -4.02 28.12 16.47
N ALA A 366 -2.76 28.48 16.67
CA ALA A 366 -2.35 29.86 16.89
C ALA A 366 -2.62 30.75 15.67
N GLN A 367 -2.37 30.23 14.45
CA GLN A 367 -2.67 30.94 13.21
C GLN A 367 -4.15 31.27 13.04
N ILE A 368 -5.06 30.36 13.43
CA ILE A 368 -6.51 30.61 13.40
C ILE A 368 -6.85 31.81 14.32
N SER A 369 -6.34 31.82 15.55
CA SER A 369 -6.57 32.90 16.51
C SER A 369 -6.04 34.25 15.97
N SER A 370 -4.81 34.26 15.44
CA SER A 370 -4.19 35.46 14.87
C SER A 370 -4.94 35.95 13.61
N ALA A 371 -5.36 35.05 12.72
CA ALA A 371 -6.11 35.41 11.51
C ALA A 371 -7.50 35.99 11.86
N GLN A 372 -8.17 35.48 12.91
CA GLN A 372 -9.43 36.03 13.39
C GLN A 372 -9.25 37.46 13.91
N ALA A 373 -8.22 37.70 14.72
CA ALA A 373 -7.90 39.04 15.20
C ALA A 373 -7.53 39.99 14.06
N GLN A 374 -6.78 39.52 13.05
CA GLN A 374 -6.42 40.26 11.86
C GLN A 374 -7.66 40.67 11.04
N ILE A 375 -8.62 39.76 10.85
CA ILE A 375 -9.88 40.04 10.15
C ILE A 375 -10.63 41.15 10.89
N GLN A 376 -10.75 41.09 12.21
CA GLN A 376 -11.44 42.12 12.98
C GLN A 376 -10.76 43.49 12.88
N ALA A 377 -9.44 43.54 13.02
CA ALA A 377 -8.66 44.79 12.88
C ALA A 377 -8.74 45.35 11.48
N SER A 378 -8.54 44.53 10.43
CA SER A 378 -8.64 45.00 9.04
C SER A 378 -10.05 45.45 8.68
N GLN A 379 -11.10 44.83 9.20
CA GLN A 379 -12.48 45.26 8.98
C GLN A 379 -12.76 46.62 9.64
N THR A 380 -12.24 46.84 10.84
CA THR A 380 -12.35 48.13 11.53
C THR A 380 -11.62 49.23 10.76
N ALA A 381 -10.40 48.91 10.29
CA ALA A 381 -9.62 49.86 9.46
C ALA A 381 -10.31 50.19 8.13
N LEU A 382 -10.88 49.19 7.43
CA LEU A 382 -11.64 49.40 6.21
C LEU A 382 -12.84 50.33 6.45
N ASN A 383 -13.57 50.11 7.55
CA ASN A 383 -14.71 50.96 7.88
C ASN A 383 -14.26 52.40 8.16
N GLY A 384 -13.16 52.61 8.88
CA GLY A 384 -12.58 53.95 9.11
C GLY A 384 -12.14 54.61 7.83
N VAL A 385 -11.35 53.92 6.99
CA VAL A 385 -10.88 54.49 5.70
C VAL A 385 -12.06 54.82 4.77
N ARG A 386 -13.16 54.05 4.79
CA ARG A 386 -14.36 54.38 4.01
C ARG A 386 -15.04 55.66 4.49
N GLU A 387 -15.14 55.89 5.78
CA GLU A 387 -15.73 57.15 6.32
C GLU A 387 -14.81 58.34 6.06
N GLU A 388 -13.50 58.19 6.21
CA GLU A 388 -12.52 59.24 5.85
C GLU A 388 -12.54 59.56 4.35
N ALA A 389 -12.74 58.58 3.48
CA ALA A 389 -12.85 58.77 2.03
C ALA A 389 -14.12 59.51 1.63
N LYS A 390 -15.25 59.34 2.35
CA LYS A 390 -16.49 60.08 2.10
C LYS A 390 -16.32 61.61 2.35
N VAL A 391 -15.42 62.00 3.25
CA VAL A 391 -15.15 63.41 3.57
C VAL A 391 -13.87 63.94 2.85
N GLY A 392 -13.33 63.17 1.89
CA GLY A 392 -12.20 63.56 1.04
C GLY A 392 -10.82 63.49 1.70
N GLN A 393 -10.70 62.88 2.90
CA GLN A 393 -9.42 62.73 3.61
C GLN A 393 -8.60 61.52 3.18
N ARG A 394 -9.18 60.60 2.42
CA ARG A 394 -8.56 59.39 1.87
C ARG A 394 -8.90 59.23 0.39
N THR A 395 -8.02 58.54 -0.31
CA THR A 395 -8.19 58.27 -1.75
C THR A 395 -9.00 56.96 -1.97
N THR A 396 -9.54 56.81 -3.19
CA THR A 396 -10.14 55.53 -3.64
C THR A 396 -9.16 54.38 -3.53
N LEU A 397 -7.87 54.62 -3.81
CA LEU A 397 -6.83 53.61 -3.66
C LEU A 397 -6.65 53.11 -2.23
N ASP A 398 -6.76 54.01 -1.21
CA ASP A 398 -6.69 53.59 0.21
C ASP A 398 -7.83 52.66 0.57
N VAL A 399 -9.04 52.91 0.07
CA VAL A 399 -10.21 52.03 0.29
C VAL A 399 -9.99 50.65 -0.36
N LEU A 400 -9.49 50.62 -1.63
CA LEU A 400 -9.20 49.38 -2.32
C LEU A 400 -8.11 48.55 -1.60
N ASN A 401 -7.05 49.23 -1.10
CA ASN A 401 -5.98 48.56 -0.33
C ASN A 401 -6.51 47.99 1.01
N ALA A 402 -7.33 48.74 1.73
CA ALA A 402 -7.94 48.24 2.98
C ALA A 402 -8.89 47.08 2.73
N GLN A 403 -9.59 47.05 1.61
CA GLN A 403 -10.45 45.95 1.20
C GLN A 403 -9.65 44.70 0.85
N GLN A 404 -8.53 44.87 0.13
CA GLN A 404 -7.60 43.79 -0.18
C GLN A 404 -7.05 43.16 1.13
N ALA A 405 -6.71 43.97 2.14
CA ALA A 405 -6.22 43.49 3.43
C ALA A 405 -7.26 42.64 4.16
N VAL A 406 -8.56 42.99 4.11
CA VAL A 406 -9.64 42.16 4.67
C VAL A 406 -9.78 40.84 3.90
N LEU A 407 -9.70 40.86 2.56
CA LEU A 407 -9.76 39.68 1.72
C LEU A 407 -8.62 38.69 2.07
N ASP A 408 -7.39 39.20 2.15
CA ASP A 408 -6.20 38.42 2.44
C ASP A 408 -6.25 37.78 3.85
N ALA A 409 -6.76 38.54 4.82
CA ALA A 409 -6.99 38.01 6.19
C ALA A 409 -8.04 36.88 6.21
N ARG A 410 -9.13 36.98 5.43
CA ARG A 410 -10.13 35.93 5.28
C ARG A 410 -9.56 34.68 4.61
N VAL A 411 -8.80 34.83 3.53
CA VAL A 411 -8.13 33.72 2.84
C VAL A 411 -7.13 33.03 3.80
N THR A 412 -6.40 33.80 4.59
CA THR A 412 -5.48 33.27 5.61
C THR A 412 -6.21 32.44 6.65
N LEU A 413 -7.36 32.88 7.14
CA LEU A 413 -8.18 32.11 8.07
C LEU A 413 -8.65 30.78 7.47
N ILE A 414 -9.13 30.79 6.23
CA ILE A 414 -9.60 29.56 5.54
C ILE A 414 -8.45 28.56 5.41
N ARG A 415 -7.26 29.03 5.05
CA ARG A 415 -6.05 28.18 4.97
C ARG A 415 -5.67 27.61 6.33
N ALA A 416 -5.62 28.44 7.38
CA ALA A 416 -5.28 28.01 8.73
C ALA A 416 -6.28 26.96 9.27
N GLN A 417 -7.57 27.10 9.00
CA GLN A 417 -8.59 26.11 9.37
C GLN A 417 -8.36 24.77 8.68
N ARG A 418 -8.06 24.78 7.38
CA ARG A 418 -7.69 23.56 6.65
C ARG A 418 -6.43 22.93 7.23
N ASP A 419 -5.38 23.73 7.46
CA ASP A 419 -4.09 23.24 7.94
C ASP A 419 -4.22 22.61 9.34
N ARG A 420 -5.02 23.19 10.21
CA ARG A 420 -5.31 22.59 11.53
C ARG A 420 -5.96 21.22 11.41
N MET A 421 -6.95 21.08 10.52
CA MET A 421 -7.62 19.79 10.34
C MET A 421 -6.67 18.74 9.75
N VAL A 422 -5.90 19.10 8.73
CA VAL A 422 -4.92 18.18 8.13
C VAL A 422 -3.83 17.81 9.15
N ALA A 423 -3.33 18.75 9.94
CA ALA A 423 -2.37 18.48 11.01
C ALA A 423 -2.93 17.53 12.08
N ALA A 424 -4.23 17.64 12.42
CA ALA A 424 -4.89 16.72 13.33
C ALA A 424 -4.94 15.29 12.79
N TYR A 425 -5.27 15.11 11.50
CA TYR A 425 -5.22 13.80 10.83
C TYR A 425 -3.78 13.28 10.71
N ALA A 426 -2.80 14.15 10.42
CA ALA A 426 -1.39 13.79 10.41
C ALA A 426 -0.91 13.28 11.77
N LEU A 427 -1.36 13.90 12.87
CA LEU A 427 -1.03 13.45 14.23
C LEU A 427 -1.67 12.08 14.54
N LEU A 428 -2.92 11.85 14.11
CA LEU A 428 -3.56 10.53 14.24
C LEU A 428 -2.82 9.46 13.45
N SER A 429 -2.38 9.78 12.23
CA SER A 429 -1.56 8.88 11.41
C SER A 429 -0.21 8.61 12.08
N ALA A 430 0.51 9.64 12.51
CA ALA A 430 1.82 9.50 13.15
C ALA A 430 1.78 8.71 14.47
N THR A 431 0.64 8.71 15.18
CA THR A 431 0.45 7.88 16.39
C THR A 431 -0.05 6.47 16.11
N GLY A 432 -0.30 6.11 14.84
CA GLY A 432 -0.85 4.81 14.48
C GLY A 432 -2.36 4.67 14.73
N TRP A 433 -3.05 5.78 15.00
CA TRP A 433 -4.46 5.78 15.40
C TRP A 433 -5.45 6.14 14.29
N LEU A 434 -4.98 6.43 13.11
CA LEU A 434 -5.84 6.75 11.97
C LEU A 434 -6.37 5.46 11.32
N THR A 435 -7.39 4.86 11.91
CA THR A 435 -8.04 3.65 11.41
C THR A 435 -9.54 3.86 11.20
N ALA A 436 -10.14 3.05 10.31
CA ALA A 436 -11.56 3.11 10.02
C ALA A 436 -12.43 2.91 11.28
N ASP A 437 -12.04 1.99 12.16
CA ASP A 437 -12.76 1.70 13.41
C ASP A 437 -12.73 2.87 14.39
N ARG A 438 -11.56 3.50 14.60
CA ARG A 438 -11.44 4.65 15.53
C ARG A 438 -12.15 5.89 15.05
N LEU A 439 -12.20 6.07 13.72
CA LEU A 439 -12.97 7.15 13.10
C LEU A 439 -14.47 6.85 13.10
N GLY A 440 -14.90 5.65 13.48
CA GLY A 440 -16.30 5.23 13.48
C GLY A 440 -16.93 5.19 12.09
N LEU A 441 -16.13 4.86 11.07
CA LEU A 441 -16.60 4.80 9.70
C LEU A 441 -17.55 3.62 9.50
N LYS A 442 -18.67 3.87 8.82
CA LYS A 442 -19.64 2.83 8.48
C LYS A 442 -19.16 2.05 7.26
N VAL A 443 -18.20 1.15 7.45
CA VAL A 443 -17.61 0.31 6.41
C VAL A 443 -17.58 -1.14 6.84
N VAL A 444 -17.58 -2.05 5.89
CA VAL A 444 -17.27 -3.47 6.16
C VAL A 444 -15.76 -3.56 6.37
N GLY A 445 -15.33 -3.85 7.58
CA GLY A 445 -13.91 -4.04 7.92
C GLY A 445 -13.30 -5.19 7.12
N TYR A 446 -12.09 -5.01 6.61
CA TYR A 446 -11.33 -6.10 6.01
C TYR A 446 -10.66 -6.92 7.12
N ASP A 447 -11.04 -8.22 7.23
CA ASP A 447 -10.38 -9.15 8.15
C ASP A 447 -9.31 -9.96 7.39
N PRO A 448 -8.01 -9.74 7.68
CA PRO A 448 -6.93 -10.47 7.03
C PRO A 448 -6.87 -11.96 7.44
N ASN A 449 -7.55 -12.37 8.52
CA ASN A 449 -7.55 -13.77 8.94
C ASN A 449 -8.44 -14.64 8.04
N THR A 450 -9.50 -14.08 7.48
CA THR A 450 -10.45 -14.84 6.65
C THR A 450 -9.76 -15.60 5.52
N HIS A 451 -8.89 -14.93 4.76
CA HIS A 451 -8.15 -15.57 3.66
C HIS A 451 -7.10 -16.55 4.19
N TYR A 452 -6.35 -16.14 5.21
CA TYR A 452 -5.33 -16.97 5.82
C TYR A 452 -5.87 -18.34 6.29
N ASP A 453 -7.01 -18.36 7.00
CA ASP A 453 -7.63 -19.58 7.51
C ASP A 453 -8.16 -20.47 6.37
N GLN A 454 -8.57 -19.89 5.25
CA GLN A 454 -9.03 -20.64 4.07
C GLN A 454 -7.90 -21.33 3.30
N VAL A 455 -6.67 -20.78 3.34
CA VAL A 455 -5.56 -21.28 2.52
C VAL A 455 -4.53 -22.09 3.32
N ARG A 456 -4.37 -21.83 4.61
CA ARG A 456 -3.33 -22.40 5.47
C ARG A 456 -3.17 -23.91 5.34
N ASP A 457 -4.27 -24.66 5.43
CA ASP A 457 -4.26 -26.11 5.44
C ASP A 457 -4.62 -26.74 4.08
N LYS A 458 -4.72 -25.93 3.03
CA LYS A 458 -5.07 -26.38 1.68
C LYS A 458 -3.96 -27.26 1.09
N TRP A 459 -4.34 -28.41 0.54
CA TRP A 459 -3.40 -29.39 -0.01
C TRP A 459 -3.19 -29.25 -1.51
N PHE A 460 -4.25 -28.98 -2.27
CA PHE A 460 -4.23 -28.85 -3.73
C PHE A 460 -5.40 -27.99 -4.22
N GLY A 461 -5.37 -27.63 -5.49
CA GLY A 461 -6.36 -26.80 -6.15
C GLY A 461 -5.78 -25.46 -6.61
N LEU A 462 -6.18 -25.02 -7.78
CA LEU A 462 -5.65 -23.81 -8.42
C LEU A 462 -6.55 -22.59 -8.21
N ARG A 463 -7.77 -22.78 -7.72
CA ARG A 463 -8.71 -21.67 -7.50
C ARG A 463 -8.42 -20.97 -6.17
N THR A 464 -8.40 -19.64 -6.23
CA THR A 464 -8.37 -18.80 -5.04
C THR A 464 -9.70 -18.90 -4.26
N PRO A 465 -9.74 -18.59 -2.95
CA PRO A 465 -10.98 -18.63 -2.17
C PRO A 465 -12.09 -17.72 -2.72
N ASP A 466 -11.75 -16.64 -3.42
CA ASP A 466 -12.69 -15.73 -4.09
C ASP A 466 -13.12 -16.20 -5.50
N GLY A 467 -12.74 -17.43 -5.91
CA GLY A 467 -13.22 -18.11 -7.12
C GLY A 467 -12.46 -17.79 -8.41
N ARG A 468 -11.36 -17.05 -8.34
CA ARG A 468 -10.50 -16.75 -9.49
C ARG A 468 -9.62 -17.92 -9.89
#